data_f6590f7cfeb07540a37c903b2a7dbbb7
#
_entry.id   f6590f7cfeb07540a37c903b2a7dbbb7
#
_cell.length_a   1.000
_cell.length_b   1.000
_cell.length_c   1.000
_cell.angle_alpha   90.00
_cell.angle_beta   90.00
_cell.angle_gamma   90.00
#
_symmetry.space_group_name_H-M   'P 1'
#
loop_
_entity.id
_entity.type
_entity.pdbx_description
1 polymer ?
#
loop_
_entity_poly.entity_id
_entity_poly.type
_entity_poly.pdbx_seq_one_letter_code
_entity_poly.pdbx_strand_id
1 'polypeptide(L)'
;MKKAKKILNDPRHAVAEMIEGLELANDGRVFKHPDVDALIRNGIPDGKVALLIGGGSGHEPVFHGFIGANLADGAACGQVFAAPAPDIIYEAAKSVHRGKGIIFLYGNYAGDNMNFDIAAEMLADDGIVVRTVRVRDDVAAAPPERVHDRRGVAGDILAQR
;
A
#
# COMPACT_ATOMS: atom_id res chain seq x y z
N MET A 1 -1.16 34.91 10.28
CA MET A 1 -2.24 33.99 9.90
C MET A 1 -2.71 33.21 11.12
N LYS A 2 -4.04 33.17 11.42
CA LYS A 2 -4.57 32.28 12.47
C LYS A 2 -4.37 30.85 12.03
N LYS A 3 -3.69 30.02 12.84
CA LYS A 3 -3.58 28.57 12.56
C LYS A 3 -4.97 27.95 12.64
N ALA A 4 -5.37 27.20 11.62
CA ALA A 4 -6.61 26.45 11.66
C ALA A 4 -6.53 25.38 12.77
N LYS A 5 -7.64 25.22 13.52
CA LYS A 5 -7.74 24.15 14.51
C LYS A 5 -7.77 22.80 13.76
N LYS A 6 -6.97 21.84 14.20
CA LYS A 6 -6.94 20.47 13.69
C LYS A 6 -7.52 19.52 14.74
N ILE A 7 -8.22 18.48 14.27
CA ILE A 7 -8.62 17.33 15.10
C ILE A 7 -7.50 16.30 14.91
N LEU A 8 -6.43 16.48 15.66
CA LEU A 8 -5.22 15.68 15.57
C LEU A 8 -4.54 15.74 16.94
N ASN A 9 -4.08 14.61 17.44
CA ASN A 9 -3.30 14.52 18.67
C ASN A 9 -1.86 14.99 18.40
N ASP A 10 -0.92 14.07 18.24
CA ASP A 10 0.44 14.38 17.84
C ASP A 10 0.59 14.10 16.31
N PRO A 11 1.00 15.10 15.52
CA PRO A 11 1.20 14.88 14.07
C PRO A 11 2.16 13.72 13.72
N ARG A 12 3.08 13.39 14.60
CA ARG A 12 4.02 12.28 14.40
C ARG A 12 3.35 10.91 14.50
N HIS A 13 2.21 10.81 15.16
CA HIS A 13 1.45 9.58 15.35
C HIS A 13 0.22 9.50 14.43
N ALA A 14 0.03 10.46 13.53
CA ALA A 14 -1.17 10.56 12.70
C ALA A 14 -1.44 9.30 11.87
N VAL A 15 -0.42 8.69 11.28
CA VAL A 15 -0.55 7.47 10.48
C VAL A 15 -0.86 6.27 11.36
N ALA A 16 -0.12 6.09 12.45
CA ALA A 16 -0.34 4.98 13.37
C ALA A 16 -1.76 5.01 14.00
N GLU A 17 -2.22 6.19 14.42
CA GLU A 17 -3.57 6.38 14.95
C GLU A 17 -4.67 6.18 13.89
N MET A 18 -4.41 6.58 12.64
CA MET A 18 -5.31 6.31 11.51
C MET A 18 -5.46 4.80 11.27
N ILE A 19 -4.34 4.06 11.23
CA ILE A 19 -4.32 2.61 11.02
C ILE A 19 -5.08 1.89 12.15
N GLU A 20 -4.85 2.29 13.41
CA GLU A 20 -5.58 1.77 14.56
C GLU A 20 -7.09 2.05 14.46
N GLY A 21 -7.47 3.26 14.06
CA GLY A 21 -8.87 3.62 13.83
C GLY A 21 -9.51 2.79 12.73
N LEU A 22 -8.78 2.50 11.65
CA LEU A 22 -9.26 1.64 10.56
C LEU A 22 -9.44 0.19 11.00
N GLU A 23 -8.52 -0.36 11.79
CA GLU A 23 -8.69 -1.70 12.38
C GLU A 23 -9.97 -1.77 13.22
N LEU A 24 -10.15 -0.81 14.14
CA LEU A 24 -11.33 -0.75 15.01
C LEU A 24 -12.65 -0.60 14.24
N ALA A 25 -12.63 0.16 13.14
CA ALA A 25 -13.84 0.41 12.32
C ALA A 25 -14.23 -0.77 11.42
N ASN A 26 -13.37 -1.77 11.25
CA ASN A 26 -13.60 -2.87 10.30
C ASN A 26 -14.04 -4.20 10.93
N ASP A 27 -14.48 -4.23 12.17
CA ASP A 27 -15.10 -5.38 12.84
C ASP A 27 -14.31 -6.70 12.66
N GLY A 28 -12.98 -6.65 12.80
CA GLY A 28 -12.10 -7.82 12.67
C GLY A 28 -11.89 -8.33 11.24
N ARG A 29 -12.31 -7.60 10.20
CA ARG A 29 -12.05 -7.96 8.79
C ARG A 29 -10.62 -7.68 8.38
N VAL A 30 -10.01 -6.68 9.00
CA VAL A 30 -8.61 -6.32 8.84
C VAL A 30 -7.97 -6.17 10.22
N PHE A 31 -6.67 -6.32 10.29
CA PHE A 31 -5.90 -6.05 11.49
C PHE A 31 -4.65 -5.22 11.16
N LYS A 32 -4.24 -4.42 12.11
CA LYS A 32 -2.97 -3.70 12.05
C LYS A 32 -1.81 -4.69 12.22
N HIS A 33 -0.79 -4.57 11.37
CA HIS A 33 0.43 -5.34 11.58
C HIS A 33 1.09 -4.95 12.92
N PRO A 34 1.60 -5.91 13.72
CA PRO A 34 2.12 -5.61 15.06
C PRO A 34 3.35 -4.69 15.05
N ASP A 35 4.21 -4.82 14.05
CA ASP A 35 5.54 -4.21 14.05
C ASP A 35 5.72 -3.05 13.06
N VAL A 36 4.86 -2.95 12.04
CA VAL A 36 4.99 -1.94 10.97
C VAL A 36 3.64 -1.27 10.64
N ASP A 37 3.71 -0.11 9.99
CA ASP A 37 2.54 0.62 9.53
C ASP A 37 1.92 -0.05 8.30
N ALA A 38 1.14 -1.11 8.54
CA ALA A 38 0.42 -1.86 7.51
C ALA A 38 -0.91 -2.38 8.05
N LEU A 39 -1.88 -2.55 7.14
CA LEU A 39 -3.14 -3.22 7.39
C LEU A 39 -3.21 -4.51 6.58
N ILE A 40 -3.63 -5.58 7.23
CA ILE A 40 -3.67 -6.93 6.67
C ILE A 40 -5.10 -7.46 6.75
N ARG A 41 -5.58 -8.08 5.68
CA ARG A 41 -6.87 -8.74 5.66
C ARG A 41 -6.87 -9.97 6.57
N ASN A 42 -7.92 -10.14 7.36
CA ASN A 42 -8.12 -11.37 8.10
C ASN A 42 -8.65 -12.49 7.19
N GLY A 43 -8.23 -13.73 7.46
CA GLY A 43 -8.71 -14.92 6.73
C GLY A 43 -8.28 -14.96 5.26
N ILE A 44 -7.03 -14.66 4.95
CA ILE A 44 -6.45 -14.86 3.61
C ILE A 44 -6.35 -16.36 3.33
N PRO A 45 -6.99 -16.89 2.25
CA PRO A 45 -6.93 -18.32 1.91
C PRO A 45 -5.51 -18.75 1.54
N ASP A 46 -5.12 -19.96 1.94
CA ASP A 46 -3.87 -20.55 1.51
C ASP A 46 -3.84 -20.88 0.00
N GLY A 47 -2.64 -20.96 -0.57
CA GLY A 47 -2.43 -21.38 -1.94
C GLY A 47 -2.89 -20.38 -3.00
N LYS A 48 -3.12 -19.10 -2.65
CA LYS A 48 -3.40 -18.03 -3.61
C LYS A 48 -2.17 -17.16 -3.88
N VAL A 49 -2.17 -16.44 -4.97
CA VAL A 49 -1.32 -15.27 -5.20
C VAL A 49 -1.87 -14.13 -4.37
N ALA A 50 -1.07 -13.56 -3.49
CA ALA A 50 -1.48 -12.44 -2.66
C ALA A 50 -1.40 -11.11 -3.44
N LEU A 51 -2.28 -10.16 -3.12
CA LEU A 51 -2.24 -8.80 -3.62
C LEU A 51 -1.88 -7.85 -2.47
N LEU A 52 -0.71 -7.23 -2.57
CA LEU A 52 -0.28 -6.14 -1.68
C LEU A 52 -0.33 -4.82 -2.45
N ILE A 53 -1.02 -3.88 -1.88
CA ILE A 53 -1.10 -2.49 -2.36
C ILE A 53 -0.35 -1.59 -1.38
N GLY A 54 -0.10 -0.34 -1.73
CA GLY A 54 0.52 0.60 -0.80
C GLY A 54 0.96 1.90 -1.43
N GLY A 55 1.28 2.83 -0.54
CA GLY A 55 1.71 4.17 -0.88
C GLY A 55 1.64 5.10 0.32
N GLY A 56 1.83 6.39 0.11
CA GLY A 56 1.74 7.39 1.17
C GLY A 56 0.33 7.56 1.72
N SER A 57 0.21 7.69 3.04
CA SER A 57 -1.04 8.05 3.70
C SER A 57 -1.47 9.47 3.31
N GLY A 58 -2.78 9.78 3.40
CA GLY A 58 -3.36 11.05 2.97
C GLY A 58 -4.08 10.99 1.63
N HIS A 59 -4.12 9.82 1.01
CA HIS A 59 -4.82 9.53 -0.24
C HIS A 59 -6.13 8.75 -0.01
N GLU A 60 -6.57 8.61 1.24
CA GLU A 60 -7.72 7.79 1.60
C GLU A 60 -8.95 8.07 0.72
N PRO A 61 -9.68 6.99 0.33
CA PRO A 61 -9.58 5.57 0.75
C PRO A 61 -8.56 4.74 -0.05
N VAL A 62 -7.75 5.34 -0.92
CA VAL A 62 -6.75 4.63 -1.73
C VAL A 62 -5.81 3.86 -0.82
N PHE A 63 -5.47 2.65 -1.24
CA PHE A 63 -4.77 1.58 -0.56
C PHE A 63 -5.66 0.89 0.48
N HIS A 64 -5.61 1.25 1.74
CA HIS A 64 -6.25 0.48 2.82
C HIS A 64 -7.79 0.36 2.73
N GLY A 65 -8.48 1.27 2.05
CA GLY A 65 -9.91 1.15 1.79
C GLY A 65 -10.28 0.04 0.78
N PHE A 66 -9.30 -0.58 0.14
CA PHE A 66 -9.47 -1.68 -0.82
C PHE A 66 -9.00 -3.04 -0.28
N ILE A 67 -8.79 -3.17 1.02
CA ILE A 67 -8.47 -4.44 1.65
C ILE A 67 -9.77 -5.22 1.91
N GLY A 68 -9.86 -6.45 1.41
CA GLY A 68 -11.07 -7.25 1.62
C GLY A 68 -11.10 -8.55 0.83
N ALA A 69 -12.21 -9.28 0.97
CA ALA A 69 -12.45 -10.49 0.20
C ALA A 69 -12.61 -10.14 -1.29
N ASN A 70 -11.84 -10.80 -2.15
CA ASN A 70 -11.75 -10.56 -3.60
C ASN A 70 -11.17 -9.18 -3.98
N LEU A 71 -10.53 -8.51 -3.04
CA LEU A 71 -9.77 -7.27 -3.21
C LEU A 71 -8.33 -7.50 -2.72
N ALA A 72 -7.63 -6.44 -2.29
CA ALA A 72 -6.28 -6.56 -1.76
C ALA A 72 -6.25 -7.37 -0.44
N ASP A 73 -5.14 -8.07 -0.22
CA ASP A 73 -4.90 -8.84 0.99
C ASP A 73 -4.20 -8.01 2.08
N GLY A 74 -3.55 -6.93 1.70
CA GLY A 74 -2.94 -5.98 2.62
C GLY A 74 -2.52 -4.68 1.95
N ALA A 75 -2.23 -3.68 2.79
CA ALA A 75 -1.69 -2.39 2.36
C ALA A 75 -0.51 -1.98 3.24
N ALA A 76 0.62 -1.64 2.61
CA ALA A 76 1.74 -0.99 3.25
C ALA A 76 1.50 0.53 3.29
N CYS A 77 1.48 1.12 4.48
CA CYS A 77 1.13 2.52 4.68
C CYS A 77 2.40 3.35 4.92
N GLY A 78 2.68 4.27 4.02
CA GLY A 78 3.73 5.26 4.20
C GLY A 78 3.31 6.41 5.10
N GLN A 79 4.24 7.28 5.45
CA GLN A 79 3.93 8.54 6.12
C GLN A 79 3.10 9.45 5.20
N VAL A 80 2.58 10.55 5.74
CA VAL A 80 1.69 11.46 4.99
C VAL A 80 2.37 11.94 3.71
N PHE A 81 1.83 11.56 2.55
CA PHE A 81 2.34 11.82 1.20
C PHE A 81 3.77 11.34 0.93
N ALA A 82 4.23 10.31 1.63
CA ALA A 82 5.53 9.69 1.43
C ALA A 82 5.40 8.17 1.28
N ALA A 83 6.17 7.59 0.36
CA ALA A 83 6.20 6.15 0.12
C ALA A 83 6.52 5.36 1.41
N PRO A 84 5.91 4.20 1.62
CA PRO A 84 6.29 3.31 2.72
C PRO A 84 7.76 2.86 2.58
N ALA A 85 8.45 2.73 3.70
CA ALA A 85 9.84 2.24 3.69
C ALA A 85 9.89 0.75 3.26
N PRO A 86 11.03 0.29 2.69
CA PRO A 86 11.15 -1.07 2.16
C PRO A 86 10.86 -2.17 3.20
N ASP A 87 11.26 -1.98 4.45
CA ASP A 87 10.99 -2.87 5.56
C ASP A 87 9.49 -3.00 5.89
N ILE A 88 8.73 -1.90 5.81
CA ILE A 88 7.27 -1.90 5.98
C ILE A 88 6.62 -2.74 4.87
N ILE A 89 7.05 -2.54 3.61
CA ILE A 89 6.54 -3.29 2.45
C ILE A 89 6.87 -4.77 2.58
N TYR A 90 8.10 -5.08 2.95
CA TYR A 90 8.59 -6.45 3.11
C TYR A 90 7.82 -7.22 4.20
N GLU A 91 7.65 -6.65 5.40
CA GLU A 91 6.91 -7.29 6.48
C GLU A 91 5.41 -7.46 6.16
N ALA A 92 4.79 -6.43 5.56
CA ALA A 92 3.42 -6.53 5.07
C ALA A 92 3.27 -7.64 4.00
N ALA A 93 4.24 -7.75 3.08
CA ALA A 93 4.25 -8.76 2.04
C ALA A 93 4.36 -10.17 2.61
N LYS A 94 5.24 -10.39 3.58
CA LYS A 94 5.34 -11.68 4.30
C LYS A 94 4.04 -12.05 5.00
N SER A 95 3.38 -11.08 5.60
CA SER A 95 2.12 -11.30 6.32
C SER A 95 0.97 -11.69 5.40
N VAL A 96 0.96 -11.25 4.14
CA VAL A 96 -0.07 -11.64 3.17
C VAL A 96 0.30 -12.87 2.34
N HIS A 97 1.56 -13.27 2.28
CA HIS A 97 2.03 -14.38 1.46
C HIS A 97 1.37 -15.71 1.83
N ARG A 98 0.89 -16.47 0.83
CA ARG A 98 0.17 -17.76 0.97
C ARG A 98 0.71 -18.83 0.02
N GLY A 99 2.01 -18.80 -0.28
CA GLY A 99 2.73 -19.87 -1.00
C GLY A 99 2.71 -19.78 -2.53
N LYS A 100 2.04 -18.79 -3.14
CA LYS A 100 1.96 -18.65 -4.62
C LYS A 100 2.55 -17.33 -5.15
N GLY A 101 3.34 -16.62 -4.34
CA GLY A 101 3.91 -15.34 -4.69
C GLY A 101 2.95 -14.16 -4.43
N ILE A 102 3.40 -12.97 -4.78
CA ILE A 102 2.75 -11.71 -4.47
C ILE A 102 2.70 -10.82 -5.71
N ILE A 103 1.59 -10.12 -5.89
CA ILE A 103 1.48 -8.99 -6.81
C ILE A 103 1.56 -7.70 -5.97
N PHE A 104 2.50 -6.81 -6.32
CA PHE A 104 2.51 -5.43 -5.86
C PHE A 104 1.74 -4.56 -6.83
N LEU A 105 0.81 -3.74 -6.32
CA LEU A 105 0.02 -2.81 -7.12
C LEU A 105 0.03 -1.44 -6.46
N TYR A 106 0.58 -0.44 -7.14
CA TYR A 106 0.72 0.94 -6.64
C TYR A 106 0.86 1.96 -7.77
N GLY A 107 0.73 3.25 -7.45
CA GLY A 107 0.93 4.34 -8.38
C GLY A 107 2.40 4.54 -8.76
N ASN A 108 2.68 4.86 -10.02
CA ASN A 108 4.04 5.05 -10.52
C ASN A 108 4.65 6.36 -10.02
N TYR A 109 5.21 6.35 -8.82
CA TYR A 109 5.99 7.43 -8.22
C TYR A 109 7.40 6.97 -7.91
N ALA A 110 8.38 7.87 -8.01
CA ALA A 110 9.79 7.52 -7.87
C ALA A 110 10.11 6.88 -6.51
N GLY A 111 9.56 7.42 -5.42
CA GLY A 111 9.75 6.88 -4.07
C GLY A 111 9.15 5.48 -3.90
N ASP A 112 7.90 5.31 -4.36
CA ASP A 112 7.23 4.00 -4.31
C ASP A 112 7.98 2.99 -5.18
N ASN A 113 8.36 3.35 -6.41
CA ASN A 113 9.12 2.48 -7.30
C ASN A 113 10.40 1.97 -6.63
N MET A 114 11.19 2.86 -6.06
CA MET A 114 12.44 2.50 -5.40
C MET A 114 12.22 1.57 -4.20
N ASN A 115 11.29 1.92 -3.32
CA ASN A 115 11.07 1.19 -2.07
C ASN A 115 10.42 -0.17 -2.31
N PHE A 116 9.45 -0.27 -3.24
CA PHE A 116 8.84 -1.55 -3.61
C PHE A 116 9.80 -2.46 -4.37
N ASP A 117 10.70 -1.90 -5.21
CA ASP A 117 11.74 -2.70 -5.89
C ASP A 117 12.73 -3.28 -4.88
N ILE A 118 13.20 -2.50 -3.89
CA ILE A 118 14.06 -2.98 -2.80
C ILE A 118 13.35 -4.10 -2.01
N ALA A 119 12.10 -3.90 -1.63
CA ALA A 119 11.33 -4.92 -0.92
C ALA A 119 11.14 -6.20 -1.76
N ALA A 120 10.96 -6.08 -3.07
CA ALA A 120 10.87 -7.23 -3.96
C ALA A 120 12.19 -8.01 -4.03
N GLU A 121 13.34 -7.33 -4.00
CA GLU A 121 14.67 -7.98 -3.91
C GLU A 121 14.82 -8.73 -2.59
N MET A 122 14.46 -8.12 -1.46
CA MET A 122 14.50 -8.77 -0.14
C MET A 122 13.62 -10.02 -0.11
N LEU A 123 12.42 -9.96 -0.69
CA LEU A 123 11.51 -11.12 -0.78
C LEU A 123 12.04 -12.22 -1.70
N ALA A 124 12.77 -11.85 -2.77
CA ALA A 124 13.41 -12.82 -3.65
C ALA A 124 14.51 -13.60 -2.93
N ASP A 125 15.25 -12.99 -2.01
CA ASP A 125 16.24 -13.66 -1.15
C ASP A 125 15.56 -14.68 -0.22
N ASP A 126 14.30 -14.46 0.18
CA ASP A 126 13.47 -15.43 0.91
C ASP A 126 12.78 -16.46 -0.01
N GLY A 127 13.05 -16.44 -1.32
CA GLY A 127 12.42 -17.34 -2.29
C GLY A 127 10.97 -16.99 -2.65
N ILE A 128 10.49 -15.80 -2.32
CA ILE A 128 9.15 -15.34 -2.60
C ILE A 128 9.12 -14.59 -3.94
N VAL A 129 8.36 -15.11 -4.90
CA VAL A 129 8.21 -14.47 -6.22
C VAL A 129 7.29 -13.27 -6.14
N VAL A 130 7.76 -12.12 -6.62
CA VAL A 130 6.98 -10.89 -6.72
C VAL A 130 6.79 -10.49 -8.19
N ARG A 131 5.60 -9.97 -8.50
CA ARG A 131 5.29 -9.27 -9.76
C ARG A 131 4.75 -7.89 -9.43
N THR A 132 5.19 -6.87 -10.16
CA THR A 132 4.81 -5.48 -9.91
C THR A 132 3.93 -4.94 -11.03
N VAL A 133 2.83 -4.31 -10.64
CA VAL A 133 1.95 -3.52 -11.52
C VAL A 133 1.99 -2.07 -11.03
N ARG A 134 2.41 -1.15 -11.91
CA ARG A 134 2.47 0.28 -11.64
C ARG A 134 1.40 1.01 -12.46
N VAL A 135 0.52 1.70 -11.79
CA VAL A 135 -0.52 2.51 -12.44
C VAL A 135 0.08 3.79 -13.01
N ARG A 136 -0.24 4.09 -14.29
CA ARG A 136 0.38 5.16 -15.08
C ARG A 136 -0.66 5.92 -15.90
N ASP A 137 -1.71 6.41 -15.27
CA ASP A 137 -2.86 7.01 -15.94
C ASP A 137 -2.86 8.54 -15.96
N ASP A 138 -1.89 9.22 -15.34
CA ASP A 138 -1.77 10.68 -15.37
C ASP A 138 -1.33 11.20 -16.75
N VAL A 139 -2.30 11.45 -17.60
CA VAL A 139 -2.07 11.97 -18.95
C VAL A 139 -1.47 13.39 -18.97
N ALA A 140 -1.58 14.12 -17.87
CA ALA A 140 -1.00 15.46 -17.74
C ALA A 140 0.50 15.42 -17.39
N ALA A 141 0.99 14.33 -16.79
CA ALA A 141 2.39 14.20 -16.37
C ALA A 141 3.34 13.94 -17.55
N ALA A 142 2.89 13.21 -18.60
CA ALA A 142 3.71 12.94 -19.76
C ALA A 142 2.86 12.58 -21.01
N PRO A 143 3.36 12.91 -22.22
CA PRO A 143 2.66 12.61 -23.47
C PRO A 143 2.62 11.09 -23.77
N PRO A 144 1.83 10.65 -24.77
CA PRO A 144 1.68 9.22 -25.11
C PRO A 144 3.00 8.49 -25.40
N GLU A 145 3.97 9.18 -25.99
CA GLU A 145 5.29 8.59 -26.34
C GLU A 145 6.13 8.30 -25.11
N ARG A 146 5.78 8.88 -23.96
CA ARG A 146 6.46 8.68 -22.67
C ARG A 146 5.50 8.21 -21.59
N VAL A 147 4.63 7.25 -21.91
CA VAL A 147 3.65 6.69 -20.97
C VAL A 147 4.31 6.13 -19.70
N HIS A 148 5.55 5.66 -19.80
CA HIS A 148 6.29 5.13 -18.65
C HIS A 148 6.64 6.19 -17.60
N ASP A 149 6.64 7.47 -17.96
CA ASP A 149 6.90 8.60 -17.07
C ASP A 149 5.62 9.12 -16.40
N ARG A 150 4.45 8.62 -16.81
CA ARG A 150 3.17 9.01 -16.21
C ARG A 150 3.06 8.48 -14.78
N ARG A 151 2.51 9.30 -13.90
CA ARG A 151 2.19 8.92 -12.52
C ARG A 151 0.85 8.19 -12.45
N GLY A 152 0.59 7.49 -11.32
CA GLY A 152 -0.72 6.98 -10.97
C GLY A 152 -1.59 8.08 -10.34
N VAL A 153 -2.86 8.13 -10.72
CA VAL A 153 -3.87 9.01 -10.12
C VAL A 153 -5.19 8.25 -9.95
N ALA A 154 -6.28 8.64 -10.62
CA ALA A 154 -7.58 7.97 -10.49
C ALA A 154 -7.56 6.48 -10.88
N GLY A 155 -6.64 6.08 -11.76
CA GLY A 155 -6.43 4.69 -12.16
C GLY A 155 -6.04 3.76 -11.01
N ASP A 156 -5.42 4.27 -9.96
CA ASP A 156 -5.13 3.49 -8.75
C ASP A 156 -6.42 2.93 -8.13
N ILE A 157 -7.49 3.73 -8.06
CA ILE A 157 -8.80 3.29 -7.55
C ILE A 157 -9.43 2.21 -8.45
N LEU A 158 -9.30 2.36 -9.77
CA LEU A 158 -9.89 1.41 -10.72
C LEU A 158 -9.12 0.09 -10.78
N ALA A 159 -7.80 0.14 -10.65
CA ALA A 159 -6.93 -1.03 -10.69
C ALA A 159 -7.03 -1.91 -9.43
N GLN A 160 -7.46 -1.34 -8.29
CA GLN A 160 -7.60 -2.03 -7.00
C GLN A 160 -8.98 -2.69 -6.81
N ARG A 161 -9.92 -2.48 -7.72
CA ARG A 161 -11.24 -3.11 -7.76
C ARG A 161 -11.21 -4.42 -8.54
#